data_d05c847b0e40cb92ceaa40d028b8bac6
#
_entry.id   d05c847b0e40cb92ceaa40d028b8bac6
#
_cell.length_a   1.000
_cell.length_b   1.000
_cell.length_c   1.000
_cell.angle_alpha   90.00
_cell.angle_beta   90.00
_cell.angle_gamma   90.00
#
_symmetry.space_group_name_H-M   'P 1'
#
loop_
_entity.id
_entity.type
_entity.pdbx_description
1 polymer ?
#
loop_
_entity_poly.entity_id
_entity_poly.type
_entity_poly.pdbx_seq_one_letter_code
_entity_poly.pdbx_strand_id
1 'polypeptide(L)'
;MSDLEQKPVHKVALGIEYDGSKYYGWQRQNEVRSVQEKLEKALSQVANEPINVLCAGRTDAGVHGTGQVVHFETTAVRKDAAWTLGVNANLPGDIAVRWVKAVPDDFHARFSATARRYRYVIYNQRLRPAVLSQGVTHFYEPLDAERMHLSLIHI
;
A
#
# COMPACT_ATOMS: atom_id res chain seq x y z
N MET A 1 36.88 -11.65 -22.25
CA MET A 1 36.40 -11.12 -20.97
C MET A 1 35.19 -10.25 -21.29
N SER A 2 34.03 -10.79 -20.97
CA SER A 2 32.82 -9.96 -21.05
C SER A 2 32.82 -9.06 -19.81
N ASP A 3 33.05 -7.79 -19.98
CA ASP A 3 32.66 -6.80 -19.00
C ASP A 3 31.16 -6.92 -18.82
N LEU A 4 30.75 -7.62 -17.76
CA LEU A 4 29.39 -7.56 -17.28
C LEU A 4 29.21 -6.12 -16.76
N GLU A 5 28.88 -5.23 -17.69
CA GLU A 5 28.43 -3.88 -17.32
C GLU A 5 27.27 -4.06 -16.35
N GLN A 6 27.55 -3.85 -15.07
CA GLN A 6 26.52 -3.80 -14.05
C GLN A 6 25.61 -2.63 -14.41
N LYS A 7 24.38 -2.94 -14.82
CA LYS A 7 23.37 -1.93 -15.11
C LYS A 7 23.17 -1.06 -13.86
N PRO A 8 23.14 0.27 -14.00
CA PRO A 8 22.95 1.14 -12.85
C PRO A 8 21.62 0.88 -12.17
N VAL A 9 21.66 0.82 -10.84
CA VAL A 9 20.46 0.68 -9.99
C VAL A 9 19.90 2.06 -9.72
N HIS A 10 18.59 2.20 -9.83
CA HIS A 10 17.88 3.42 -9.49
C HIS A 10 16.67 3.09 -8.58
N LYS A 11 16.18 4.10 -7.88
CA LYS A 11 15.11 3.97 -6.91
C LYS A 11 13.83 4.58 -7.44
N VAL A 12 12.72 3.85 -7.27
CA VAL A 12 11.38 4.25 -7.71
C VAL A 12 10.43 4.17 -6.53
N ALA A 13 9.61 5.21 -6.36
CA ALA A 13 8.52 5.22 -5.39
C ALA A 13 7.17 5.08 -6.09
N LEU A 14 6.27 4.37 -5.44
CA LEU A 14 4.89 4.17 -5.89
C LEU A 14 3.91 4.56 -4.79
N GLY A 15 2.79 5.15 -5.19
CA GLY A 15 1.62 5.25 -4.35
C GLY A 15 0.67 4.09 -4.63
N ILE A 16 0.26 3.39 -3.59
CA ILE A 16 -0.55 2.17 -3.68
C ILE A 16 -1.86 2.34 -2.94
N GLU A 17 -2.93 1.87 -3.56
CA GLU A 17 -4.26 1.75 -2.98
C GLU A 17 -4.68 0.29 -2.97
N TYR A 18 -5.30 -0.16 -1.89
CA TYR A 18 -5.81 -1.53 -1.81
C TYR A 18 -7.03 -1.66 -0.89
N ASP A 19 -7.92 -2.54 -1.28
CA ASP A 19 -8.97 -3.09 -0.42
C ASP A 19 -8.38 -4.29 0.32
N GLY A 20 -8.15 -4.12 1.62
CA GLY A 20 -7.49 -5.13 2.46
C GLY A 20 -8.39 -6.28 2.91
N SER A 21 -9.67 -6.30 2.55
CA SER A 21 -10.68 -7.25 3.07
C SER A 21 -10.30 -8.71 2.88
N LYS A 22 -9.60 -9.03 1.78
CA LYS A 22 -9.20 -10.39 1.40
C LYS A 22 -7.74 -10.70 1.68
N TYR A 23 -7.05 -9.85 2.42
CA TYR A 23 -5.63 -9.99 2.72
C TYR A 23 -5.37 -10.09 4.21
N TYR A 24 -4.33 -10.84 4.56
CA TYR A 24 -3.83 -10.96 5.93
C TYR A 24 -2.81 -9.87 6.26
N GLY A 25 -3.10 -8.63 5.82
CA GLY A 25 -2.27 -7.46 6.00
C GLY A 25 -1.34 -7.17 4.83
N TRP A 26 -0.54 -6.13 5.01
CA TRP A 26 0.44 -5.70 4.03
C TRP A 26 1.58 -6.70 3.84
N GLN A 27 2.16 -7.14 4.97
CA GLN A 27 3.43 -7.87 4.97
C GLN A 27 3.29 -9.28 4.42
N ARG A 28 4.24 -9.66 3.54
CA ARG A 28 4.35 -11.03 3.05
C ARG A 28 4.60 -12.00 4.21
N GLN A 29 3.81 -13.06 4.24
CA GLN A 29 3.86 -14.15 5.20
C GLN A 29 3.74 -15.47 4.46
N ASN A 30 4.24 -16.56 5.05
CA ASN A 30 4.08 -17.90 4.48
C ASN A 30 2.60 -18.31 4.53
N GLU A 31 2.14 -18.95 3.44
CA GLU A 31 0.80 -19.59 3.33
C GLU A 31 -0.42 -18.65 3.35
N VAL A 32 -0.24 -17.33 3.43
CA VAL A 32 -1.37 -16.39 3.41
C VAL A 32 -1.19 -15.31 2.36
N ARG A 33 -2.32 -14.79 1.87
CA ARG A 33 -2.33 -13.69 0.89
C ARG A 33 -1.96 -12.38 1.57
N SER A 34 -0.98 -11.69 1.02
CA SER A 34 -0.60 -10.34 1.45
C SER A 34 -0.57 -9.37 0.27
N VAL A 35 -0.74 -8.09 0.56
CA VAL A 35 -0.65 -7.03 -0.47
C VAL A 35 0.76 -6.96 -1.05
N GLN A 36 1.78 -7.06 -0.21
CA GLN A 36 3.19 -7.02 -0.62
C GLN A 36 3.52 -8.12 -1.63
N GLU A 37 3.08 -9.34 -1.39
CA GLU A 37 3.33 -10.47 -2.30
C GLU A 37 2.78 -10.22 -3.69
N LYS A 38 1.54 -9.74 -3.78
CA LYS A 38 0.88 -9.45 -5.06
C LYS A 38 1.57 -8.32 -5.81
N LEU A 39 1.96 -7.27 -5.08
CA LEU A 39 2.64 -6.13 -5.65
C LEU A 39 4.04 -6.52 -6.15
N GLU A 40 4.82 -7.22 -5.35
CA GLU A 40 6.17 -7.67 -5.74
C GLU A 40 6.14 -8.59 -6.96
N LYS A 41 5.16 -9.46 -7.05
CA LYS A 41 4.97 -10.33 -8.22
C LYS A 41 4.68 -9.52 -9.49
N ALA A 42 3.77 -8.56 -9.42
CA ALA A 42 3.42 -7.70 -10.54
C ALA A 42 4.61 -6.83 -11.00
N LEU A 43 5.33 -6.24 -10.04
CA LEU A 43 6.53 -5.43 -10.32
C LEU A 43 7.64 -6.27 -10.95
N SER A 44 7.86 -7.47 -10.45
CA SER A 44 8.88 -8.37 -10.97
C SER A 44 8.60 -8.77 -12.42
N GLN A 45 7.34 -8.91 -12.79
CA GLN A 45 6.94 -9.18 -14.18
C GLN A 45 7.25 -8.00 -15.10
N VAL A 46 6.95 -6.78 -14.67
CA VAL A 46 7.23 -5.56 -15.46
C VAL A 46 8.72 -5.28 -15.56
N ALA A 47 9.45 -5.45 -14.47
CA ALA A 47 10.89 -5.23 -14.40
C ALA A 47 11.69 -6.35 -15.10
N ASN A 48 11.10 -7.52 -15.26
CA ASN A 48 11.81 -8.73 -15.71
C ASN A 48 13.02 -9.07 -14.82
N GLU A 49 12.89 -8.81 -13.53
CA GLU A 49 13.85 -9.14 -12.48
C GLU A 49 13.13 -9.19 -11.13
N PRO A 50 13.67 -9.88 -10.11
CA PRO A 50 13.08 -9.90 -8.77
C PRO A 50 13.04 -8.50 -8.17
N ILE A 51 11.87 -8.09 -7.68
CA ILE A 51 11.65 -6.80 -7.01
C ILE A 51 11.13 -7.05 -5.59
N ASN A 52 11.77 -6.39 -4.64
CA ASN A 52 11.31 -6.32 -3.25
C ASN A 52 10.94 -4.88 -2.93
N VAL A 53 9.83 -4.68 -2.25
CA VAL A 53 9.36 -3.34 -1.87
C VAL A 53 9.48 -3.11 -0.37
N LEU A 54 9.76 -1.86 -0.02
CA LEU A 54 9.72 -1.35 1.34
C LEU A 54 8.57 -0.34 1.45
N CYS A 55 7.72 -0.50 2.45
CA CYS A 55 6.55 0.37 2.64
C CYS A 55 6.77 1.42 3.74
N ALA A 56 6.00 2.49 3.67
CA ALA A 56 6.01 3.55 4.68
C ALA A 56 5.46 3.05 6.03
N GLY A 57 4.45 2.22 6.01
CA GLY A 57 3.86 1.61 7.19
C GLY A 57 3.09 0.35 6.86
N ARG A 58 3.27 -0.68 7.69
CA ARG A 58 2.53 -1.93 7.55
C ARG A 58 1.09 -1.74 8.02
N THR A 59 0.18 -2.46 7.41
CA THR A 59 -1.22 -2.55 7.84
C THR A 59 -1.55 -3.98 8.24
N ASP A 60 -2.46 -4.13 9.19
CA ASP A 60 -2.90 -5.42 9.70
C ASP A 60 -3.96 -6.06 8.77
N ALA A 61 -4.32 -7.32 9.05
CA ALA A 61 -5.31 -8.06 8.29
C ALA A 61 -6.63 -7.28 8.17
N GLY A 62 -7.15 -7.20 6.95
CA GLY A 62 -8.41 -6.52 6.66
C GLY A 62 -8.34 -4.99 6.55
N VAL A 63 -7.21 -4.37 6.85
CA VAL A 63 -7.05 -2.91 6.80
C VAL A 63 -6.86 -2.45 5.36
N HIS A 64 -7.60 -1.42 4.96
CA HIS A 64 -7.49 -0.79 3.65
C HIS A 64 -6.38 0.24 3.63
N GLY A 65 -5.81 0.49 2.45
CA GLY A 65 -4.87 1.58 2.20
C GLY A 65 -5.35 2.45 1.06
N THR A 66 -5.38 3.76 1.26
CA THR A 66 -5.71 4.73 0.20
C THR A 66 -4.51 5.54 -0.25
N GLY A 67 -3.43 5.51 0.51
CA GLY A 67 -2.22 6.28 0.24
C GLY A 67 -0.96 5.63 0.78
N GLN A 68 -0.86 4.30 0.66
CA GLN A 68 0.37 3.59 1.00
C GLN A 68 1.49 4.00 0.04
N VAL A 69 2.67 4.28 0.57
CA VAL A 69 3.85 4.60 -0.21
C VAL A 69 4.85 3.47 -0.09
N VAL A 70 5.37 3.03 -1.21
CA VAL A 70 6.45 2.04 -1.27
C VAL A 70 7.59 2.57 -2.11
N HIS A 71 8.78 2.01 -1.92
CA HIS A 71 9.87 2.17 -2.85
C HIS A 71 10.54 0.83 -3.16
N PHE A 72 11.19 0.77 -4.27
CA PHE A 72 12.02 -0.36 -4.67
C PHE A 72 13.22 0.12 -5.49
N GLU A 73 14.22 -0.72 -5.56
CA GLU A 73 15.40 -0.52 -6.38
C GLU A 73 15.34 -1.47 -7.58
N THR A 74 15.74 -0.99 -8.75
CA THR A 74 15.71 -1.76 -9.98
C THR A 74 16.79 -1.34 -10.93
N THR A 75 17.28 -2.26 -11.76
CA THR A 75 18.12 -1.99 -12.92
C THR A 75 17.29 -1.77 -14.18
N ALA A 76 16.01 -2.14 -14.15
CA ALA A 76 15.11 -2.03 -15.29
C ALA A 76 14.76 -0.57 -15.57
N VAL A 77 14.94 -0.15 -16.81
CA VAL A 77 14.52 1.17 -17.30
C VAL A 77 13.17 1.02 -17.96
N ARG A 78 12.15 1.66 -17.38
CA ARG A 78 10.77 1.61 -17.88
C ARG A 78 10.20 3.01 -17.87
N LYS A 79 9.26 3.28 -18.78
CA LYS A 79 8.44 4.49 -18.77
C LYS A 79 7.46 4.44 -17.60
N ASP A 80 7.01 5.59 -17.14
CA ASP A 80 6.03 5.71 -16.04
C ASP A 80 4.77 4.88 -16.30
N ALA A 81 4.29 4.82 -17.54
CA ALA A 81 3.13 4.00 -17.90
C ALA A 81 3.35 2.50 -17.64
N ALA A 82 4.56 1.99 -17.75
CA ALA A 82 4.87 0.60 -17.43
C ALA A 82 4.77 0.32 -15.93
N TRP A 83 5.25 1.26 -15.10
CA TRP A 83 5.17 1.13 -13.64
C TRP A 83 3.76 1.37 -13.07
N THR A 84 2.89 2.02 -13.82
CA THR A 84 1.49 2.28 -13.42
C THR A 84 0.53 1.33 -14.13
N LEU A 85 0.19 1.60 -15.36
CA LEU A 85 -0.76 0.79 -16.14
C LEU A 85 -0.26 -0.65 -16.33
N GLY A 86 1.04 -0.83 -16.61
CA GLY A 86 1.63 -2.14 -16.81
C GLY A 86 1.61 -2.99 -15.53
N VAL A 87 1.92 -2.41 -14.39
CA VAL A 87 1.85 -3.08 -13.10
C VAL A 87 0.39 -3.39 -12.74
N ASN A 88 -0.52 -2.44 -12.93
CA ASN A 88 -1.95 -2.64 -12.68
C ASN A 88 -2.55 -3.78 -13.52
N ALA A 89 -2.07 -3.97 -14.74
CA ALA A 89 -2.50 -5.08 -15.60
C ALA A 89 -2.13 -6.46 -15.01
N ASN A 90 -1.12 -6.51 -14.14
CA ASN A 90 -0.66 -7.73 -13.49
C ASN A 90 -1.12 -7.85 -12.01
N LEU A 91 -1.84 -6.85 -11.51
CA LEU A 91 -2.40 -6.84 -10.16
C LEU A 91 -3.85 -7.35 -10.16
N PRO A 92 -4.29 -7.97 -9.05
CA PRO A 92 -5.72 -8.21 -8.85
C PRO A 92 -6.47 -6.87 -8.74
N GLY A 93 -7.78 -6.89 -8.97
CA GLY A 93 -8.61 -5.68 -9.01
C GLY A 93 -8.73 -4.91 -7.70
N ASP A 94 -8.31 -5.50 -6.59
CA ASP A 94 -8.37 -4.90 -5.26
C ASP A 94 -7.05 -4.25 -4.81
N ILE A 95 -6.04 -4.21 -5.69
CA ILE A 95 -4.77 -3.50 -5.48
C ILE A 95 -4.47 -2.68 -6.73
N ALA A 96 -4.10 -1.42 -6.55
CA ALA A 96 -3.76 -0.54 -7.68
C ALA A 96 -2.58 0.38 -7.35
N VAL A 97 -1.72 0.58 -8.35
CA VAL A 97 -0.74 1.66 -8.37
C VAL A 97 -1.46 2.92 -8.81
N ARG A 98 -1.31 4.00 -8.03
CA ARG A 98 -1.97 5.29 -8.29
C ARG A 98 -1.03 6.33 -8.86
N TRP A 99 0.24 6.26 -8.55
CA TRP A 99 1.26 7.14 -9.07
C TRP A 99 2.64 6.50 -8.99
N VAL A 100 3.57 7.03 -9.78
CA VAL A 100 4.98 6.64 -9.78
C VAL A 100 5.86 7.87 -9.75
N LYS A 101 7.00 7.78 -9.09
CA LYS A 101 7.99 8.84 -9.05
C LYS A 101 9.40 8.26 -8.93
N ALA A 102 10.31 8.72 -9.79
CA ALA A 102 11.73 8.50 -9.58
C ALA A 102 12.18 9.30 -8.35
N VAL A 103 12.92 8.68 -7.46
CA VAL A 103 13.36 9.29 -6.20
C VAL A 103 14.88 9.17 -6.04
N PRO A 104 15.52 10.11 -5.30
CA PRO A 104 16.95 10.03 -5.05
C PRO A 104 17.31 8.84 -4.15
N ASP A 105 18.60 8.46 -4.15
CA ASP A 105 19.10 7.28 -3.43
C ASP A 105 18.90 7.37 -1.90
N ASP A 106 18.82 8.57 -1.35
CA ASP A 106 18.58 8.80 0.08
C ASP A 106 17.11 8.70 0.49
N PHE A 107 16.18 8.61 -0.46
CA PHE A 107 14.77 8.40 -0.18
C PHE A 107 14.54 7.01 0.39
N HIS A 108 13.73 6.92 1.47
CA HIS A 108 13.27 5.68 2.03
C HIS A 108 11.79 5.82 2.44
N ALA A 109 10.91 4.97 1.92
CA ALA A 109 9.46 5.08 2.16
C ALA A 109 9.11 5.13 3.64
N ARG A 110 9.80 4.34 4.47
CA ARG A 110 9.57 4.31 5.92
C ARG A 110 10.25 5.46 6.65
N PHE A 111 11.54 5.70 6.38
CA PHE A 111 12.35 6.65 7.16
C PHE A 111 12.20 8.10 6.69
N SER A 112 11.84 8.32 5.43
CA SER A 112 11.52 9.65 4.90
C SER A 112 10.08 10.09 5.20
N ALA A 113 9.23 9.19 5.70
CA ALA A 113 7.85 9.53 6.05
C ALA A 113 7.83 10.46 7.28
N THR A 114 7.13 11.58 7.16
CA THR A 114 6.96 12.56 8.24
C THR A 114 5.71 12.32 9.06
N ALA A 115 4.72 11.62 8.50
CA ALA A 115 3.47 11.31 9.18
C ALA A 115 2.82 10.06 8.59
N ARG A 116 2.02 9.41 9.40
CA ARG A 116 1.10 8.34 8.99
C ARG A 116 -0.28 8.70 9.49
N ARG A 117 -1.26 8.69 8.58
CA ARG A 117 -2.64 9.02 8.91
C ARG A 117 -3.51 7.79 8.83
N TYR A 118 -4.24 7.53 9.90
CA TYR A 118 -5.21 6.45 9.97
C TYR A 118 -6.61 7.00 10.21
N ARG A 119 -7.61 6.33 9.62
CA ARG A 119 -9.02 6.63 9.85
C ARG A 119 -9.72 5.34 10.24
N TYR A 120 -10.33 5.34 11.40
CA TYR A 120 -11.25 4.30 11.81
C TYR A 120 -12.67 4.82 11.58
N VAL A 121 -13.35 4.29 10.56
CA VAL A 121 -14.66 4.81 10.15
C VAL A 121 -15.75 4.01 10.86
N ILE A 122 -16.56 4.71 11.66
CA ILE A 122 -17.71 4.16 12.38
C ILE A 122 -18.98 4.68 11.71
N TYR A 123 -19.80 3.75 11.25
CA TYR A 123 -21.15 4.05 10.76
C TYR A 123 -22.11 4.01 11.96
N ASN A 124 -22.38 5.18 12.53
CA ASN A 124 -23.16 5.32 13.74
C ASN A 124 -24.64 5.58 13.41
N GLN A 125 -25.34 4.52 13.08
CA GLN A 125 -26.74 4.52 12.74
C GLN A 125 -27.45 3.29 13.32
N ARG A 126 -28.75 3.39 13.56
CA ARG A 126 -29.55 2.28 14.07
C ARG A 126 -29.55 1.07 13.13
N LEU A 127 -29.69 1.33 11.83
CA LEU A 127 -29.73 0.29 10.81
C LEU A 127 -28.37 0.11 10.15
N ARG A 128 -27.99 -1.14 9.86
CA ARG A 128 -26.71 -1.47 9.24
C ARG A 128 -26.59 -0.91 7.82
N PRO A 129 -25.40 -0.52 7.38
CA PRO A 129 -25.16 -0.18 5.96
C PRO A 129 -25.11 -1.44 5.11
N ALA A 130 -25.47 -1.31 3.83
CA ALA A 130 -25.22 -2.33 2.83
C ALA A 130 -24.09 -1.89 1.88
N VAL A 131 -24.21 -0.65 1.37
CA VAL A 131 -23.13 -0.01 0.60
C VAL A 131 -22.00 0.37 1.56
N LEU A 132 -20.75 0.15 1.15
CA LEU A 132 -19.55 0.41 1.95
C LEU A 132 -19.42 -0.44 3.23
N SER A 133 -20.17 -1.52 3.35
CA SER A 133 -20.12 -2.39 4.54
C SER A 133 -18.73 -2.94 4.86
N GLN A 134 -17.86 -3.07 3.86
CA GLN A 134 -16.48 -3.53 4.03
C GLN A 134 -15.51 -2.46 4.51
N GLY A 135 -15.89 -1.18 4.44
CA GLY A 135 -15.03 -0.06 4.79
C GLY A 135 -15.39 0.64 6.09
N VAL A 136 -16.43 0.20 6.79
CA VAL A 136 -16.93 0.86 8.00
C VAL A 136 -17.26 -0.15 9.08
N THR A 137 -17.17 0.27 10.35
CA THR A 137 -17.69 -0.47 11.49
C THR A 137 -19.08 0.05 11.82
N HIS A 138 -20.08 -0.83 11.86
CA HIS A 138 -21.43 -0.46 12.27
C HIS A 138 -21.58 -0.48 13.78
N PHE A 139 -22.05 0.63 14.34
CA PHE A 139 -22.38 0.75 15.74
C PHE A 139 -23.73 1.46 15.89
N TYR A 140 -24.70 0.79 16.49
CA TYR A 140 -26.10 1.25 16.49
C TYR A 140 -26.44 2.19 17.64
N GLU A 141 -25.74 2.11 18.78
CA GLU A 141 -25.97 3.01 19.91
C GLU A 141 -25.42 4.41 19.62
N PRO A 142 -26.10 5.47 20.07
CA PRO A 142 -25.59 6.82 19.91
C PRO A 142 -24.19 7.01 20.48
N LEU A 143 -23.31 7.63 19.72
CA LEU A 143 -21.94 7.97 20.14
C LEU A 143 -21.82 9.47 20.33
N ASP A 144 -21.09 9.88 21.36
CA ASP A 144 -20.71 11.26 21.60
C ASP A 144 -19.29 11.50 21.03
N ALA A 145 -19.22 12.08 19.83
CA ALA A 145 -17.96 12.31 19.14
C ALA A 145 -17.03 13.27 19.90
N GLU A 146 -17.59 14.25 20.62
CA GLU A 146 -16.79 15.21 21.39
C GLU A 146 -16.09 14.52 22.57
N ARG A 147 -16.81 13.65 23.29
CA ARG A 147 -16.21 12.85 24.38
C ARG A 147 -15.17 11.89 23.87
N MET A 148 -15.41 11.27 22.74
CA MET A 148 -14.43 10.37 22.08
C MET A 148 -13.17 11.15 21.71
N HIS A 149 -13.31 12.35 21.12
CA HIS A 149 -12.17 13.20 20.78
C HIS A 149 -11.37 13.60 22.02
N LEU A 150 -12.04 14.02 23.10
CA LEU A 150 -11.39 14.40 24.36
C LEU A 150 -10.62 13.21 24.97
N SER A 151 -11.11 12.00 24.87
CA SER A 151 -10.43 10.81 25.39
C SER A 151 -9.08 10.55 24.68
N LEU A 152 -8.95 10.93 23.41
CA LEU A 152 -7.74 10.75 22.64
C LEU A 152 -6.65 11.77 22.98
N ILE A 153 -7.00 12.90 23.54
CA ILE A 153 -6.04 13.97 23.91
C ILE A 153 -5.16 13.54 25.09
N HIS A 154 -5.63 12.63 25.92
CA HIS A 154 -4.97 12.17 27.15
C HIS A 154 -4.14 10.89 26.97
N ILE A 155 -3.95 10.43 25.78
CA ILE A 155 -3.15 9.24 25.47
C ILE A 155 -1.70 9.59 25.24
#